data_3d749b30438ab21a815226fa2d479548
#
_entry.id   3d749b30438ab21a815226fa2d479548
#
_cell.length_a   1.000
_cell.length_b   1.000
_cell.length_c   1.000
_cell.angle_alpha   90.00
_cell.angle_beta   90.00
_cell.angle_gamma   90.00
#
_symmetry.space_group_name_H-M   'P 1'
#
loop_
_entity.id
_entity.type
_entity.pdbx_description
1 polymer ?
#
loop_
_entity_poly.entity_id
_entity_poly.type
_entity_poly.pdbx_seq_one_letter_code
_entity_poly.pdbx_strand_id
1 'polypeptide(L)'
;PGLPEQVQAAPLWTGLGFRVAHLQLVTPLDHVSEVLPCPPLTPVPGTKRWLKGIANVRGTLVTIVDLPEFFGKEPVRLDDRSRLLVLNIPGLNTALLVNEVAGLRHFDEEQEKRDISGLDDPALVYVSGAFFRENVLWGVFDMNSLAESDVFRHVAV
;
A
#
# COMPACT_ATOMS: atom_id res chain seq x y z
N PRO A 1 18.96 37.78 -22.62
CA PRO A 1 18.22 37.20 -21.51
C PRO A 1 17.33 36.15 -22.04
N GLY A 2 17.70 35.03 -21.90
CA GLY A 2 16.86 33.94 -22.12
C GLY A 2 15.97 33.75 -20.91
N LEU A 3 15.01 32.91 -21.05
CA LEU A 3 14.27 32.40 -19.95
C LEU A 3 15.28 32.04 -18.87
N PRO A 4 14.94 32.35 -17.61
CA PRO A 4 15.78 31.90 -16.53
C PRO A 4 16.02 30.44 -16.78
N GLU A 5 17.27 30.10 -16.74
CA GLU A 5 17.66 28.77 -16.86
C GLU A 5 16.77 27.98 -15.96
N GLN A 6 16.00 27.13 -16.56
CA GLN A 6 15.18 26.25 -15.78
C GLN A 6 16.13 25.45 -14.92
N VAL A 7 16.21 25.88 -13.70
CA VAL A 7 16.80 25.03 -12.70
C VAL A 7 16.05 23.73 -12.85
N GLN A 8 16.69 22.77 -13.43
CA GLN A 8 16.12 21.45 -13.47
C GLN A 8 16.00 21.00 -12.05
N ALA A 9 14.80 21.15 -11.54
CA ALA A 9 14.47 20.51 -10.29
C ALA A 9 14.82 19.04 -10.42
N ALA A 10 15.40 18.47 -9.39
CA ALA A 10 15.59 17.03 -9.33
C ALA A 10 14.25 16.35 -9.64
N PRO A 11 14.24 15.26 -10.42
CA PRO A 11 13.00 14.56 -10.72
C PRO A 11 12.25 14.24 -9.44
N LEU A 12 10.97 14.60 -9.42
CA LEU A 12 10.10 14.31 -8.29
C LEU A 12 9.40 12.98 -8.52
N TRP A 13 9.45 12.14 -7.52
CA TRP A 13 8.64 10.94 -7.47
C TRP A 13 7.43 11.21 -6.58
N THR A 14 6.24 10.85 -7.04
CA THR A 14 5.01 11.08 -6.30
C THR A 14 4.29 9.76 -6.10
N GLY A 15 3.87 9.50 -4.89
CA GLY A 15 3.12 8.31 -4.55
C GLY A 15 2.07 8.57 -3.49
N LEU A 16 1.29 7.54 -3.21
CA LEU A 16 0.29 7.55 -2.15
C LEU A 16 0.93 7.00 -0.89
N GLY A 17 0.99 7.83 0.16
CA GLY A 17 1.50 7.42 1.46
C GLY A 17 0.44 6.70 2.27
N PHE A 18 0.82 5.64 2.96
CA PHE A 18 -0.07 4.91 3.84
C PHE A 18 0.73 4.22 4.95
N ARG A 19 0.03 3.86 6.01
CA ARG A 19 0.67 3.22 7.16
C ARG A 19 0.11 1.82 7.37
N VAL A 20 1.02 0.87 7.55
CA VAL A 20 0.72 -0.52 7.88
C VAL A 20 1.43 -0.83 9.20
N ALA A 21 0.65 -0.93 10.29
CA ALA A 21 1.19 -1.01 11.64
C ALA A 21 2.11 0.20 11.91
N HIS A 22 3.39 -0.04 12.13
CA HIS A 22 4.37 1.05 12.36
C HIS A 22 5.10 1.46 11.07
N LEU A 23 4.86 0.78 9.95
CA LEU A 23 5.58 1.03 8.72
C LEU A 23 4.95 2.17 7.93
N GLN A 24 5.78 3.12 7.52
CA GLN A 24 5.38 4.16 6.59
C GLN A 24 5.75 3.73 5.19
N LEU A 25 4.76 3.61 4.32
CA LEU A 25 4.92 3.10 2.96
C LEU A 25 4.38 4.11 1.96
N VAL A 26 4.92 4.05 0.75
CA VAL A 26 4.38 4.80 -0.38
C VAL A 26 4.26 3.85 -1.56
N THR A 27 3.23 4.02 -2.36
CA THR A 27 3.03 3.22 -3.57
C THR A 27 2.84 4.13 -4.76
N PRO A 28 3.27 3.72 -5.97
CA PRO A 28 2.97 4.51 -7.17
C PRO A 28 1.48 4.77 -7.29
N LEU A 29 1.11 5.96 -7.74
CA LEU A 29 -0.30 6.36 -7.81
C LEU A 29 -1.15 5.45 -8.69
N ASP A 30 -0.58 4.94 -9.75
CA ASP A 30 -1.31 4.08 -10.68
C ASP A 30 -1.52 2.65 -10.15
N HIS A 31 -0.94 2.29 -9.01
CA HIS A 31 -1.18 1.00 -8.37
C HIS A 31 -2.50 0.95 -7.59
N VAL A 32 -3.10 2.11 -7.31
CA VAL A 32 -4.33 2.21 -6.53
C VAL A 32 -5.37 2.97 -7.35
N SER A 33 -6.54 2.37 -7.53
CA SER A 33 -7.61 3.00 -8.29
C SER A 33 -8.50 3.89 -7.44
N GLU A 34 -8.61 3.59 -6.14
CA GLU A 34 -9.50 4.32 -5.25
C GLU A 34 -9.10 4.12 -3.79
N VAL A 35 -9.34 5.14 -2.97
CA VAL A 35 -9.17 5.11 -1.52
C VAL A 35 -10.53 5.40 -0.90
N LEU A 36 -11.01 4.56 0.02
CA LEU A 36 -12.31 4.76 0.66
C LEU A 36 -12.32 4.21 2.08
N PRO A 37 -13.27 4.66 2.92
CA PRO A 37 -13.49 4.04 4.23
C PRO A 37 -13.93 2.59 4.03
N CYS A 38 -13.66 1.74 5.03
CA CYS A 38 -14.05 0.34 4.95
C CYS A 38 -15.58 0.22 5.05
N PRO A 39 -16.26 -0.28 4.01
CA PRO A 39 -17.71 -0.53 4.08
C PRO A 39 -17.99 -1.79 4.89
N PRO A 40 -19.27 -2.10 5.14
CA PRO A 40 -19.62 -3.36 5.79
C PRO A 40 -19.09 -4.55 5.00
N LEU A 41 -18.57 -5.54 5.72
CA LEU A 41 -17.95 -6.73 5.13
C LEU A 41 -18.85 -7.95 5.34
N THR A 42 -18.86 -8.82 4.32
CA THR A 42 -19.48 -10.15 4.43
C THR A 42 -18.34 -11.17 4.56
N PRO A 43 -18.20 -11.84 5.73
CA PRO A 43 -17.15 -12.83 5.90
C PRO A 43 -17.30 -14.00 4.95
N VAL A 44 -16.18 -14.60 4.54
CA VAL A 44 -16.15 -15.79 3.70
C VAL A 44 -15.55 -16.93 4.51
N PRO A 45 -16.32 -18.00 4.81
CA PRO A 45 -15.80 -19.13 5.57
C PRO A 45 -14.70 -19.87 4.81
N GLY A 46 -13.78 -20.49 5.57
CA GLY A 46 -12.74 -21.32 4.98
C GLY A 46 -11.59 -20.54 4.35
N THR A 47 -11.44 -19.26 4.70
CA THR A 47 -10.37 -18.44 4.17
C THR A 47 -9.33 -18.11 5.25
N LYS A 48 -8.16 -17.65 4.81
CA LYS A 48 -7.10 -17.20 5.71
C LYS A 48 -7.61 -16.04 6.56
N ARG A 49 -7.04 -15.87 7.77
CA ARG A 49 -7.46 -14.82 8.71
C ARG A 49 -7.37 -13.42 8.14
N TRP A 50 -6.36 -13.17 7.34
CA TRP A 50 -6.12 -11.83 6.79
C TRP A 50 -7.12 -11.47 5.69
N LEU A 51 -7.88 -12.43 5.17
CA LEU A 51 -8.98 -12.14 4.25
C LEU A 51 -10.22 -11.87 5.09
N LYS A 52 -10.65 -10.60 5.11
CA LYS A 52 -11.71 -10.16 6.03
C LYS A 52 -13.12 -10.35 5.50
N GLY A 53 -13.25 -10.52 4.20
CA GLY A 53 -14.54 -10.72 3.59
C GLY A 53 -14.65 -10.06 2.23
N ILE A 54 -15.91 -9.89 1.81
CA ILE A 54 -16.25 -9.27 0.54
C ILE A 54 -17.06 -8.02 0.83
N ALA A 55 -16.80 -6.96 0.08
CA ALA A 55 -17.56 -5.73 0.15
C ALA A 55 -18.06 -5.35 -1.25
N ASN A 56 -19.19 -4.67 -1.31
CA ASN A 56 -19.68 -4.07 -2.54
C ASN A 56 -19.09 -2.66 -2.64
N VAL A 57 -18.28 -2.44 -3.67
CA VAL A 57 -17.69 -1.14 -3.94
C VAL A 57 -18.20 -0.71 -5.32
N ARG A 58 -19.14 0.24 -5.34
CA ARG A 58 -19.72 0.77 -6.59
C ARG A 58 -20.25 -0.32 -7.51
N GLY A 59 -20.94 -1.32 -6.93
CA GLY A 59 -21.52 -2.42 -7.69
C GLY A 59 -20.57 -3.56 -8.02
N THR A 60 -19.32 -3.46 -7.64
CA THR A 60 -18.32 -4.53 -7.82
C THR A 60 -18.06 -5.21 -6.49
N LEU A 61 -18.07 -6.53 -6.47
CA LEU A 61 -17.70 -7.30 -5.30
C LEU A 61 -16.17 -7.34 -5.21
N VAL A 62 -15.66 -6.85 -4.08
CA VAL A 62 -14.22 -6.70 -3.86
C VAL A 62 -13.83 -7.51 -2.63
N THR A 63 -12.77 -8.30 -2.76
CA THR A 63 -12.19 -9.05 -1.64
C THR A 63 -11.34 -8.11 -0.79
N ILE A 64 -11.54 -8.15 0.52
CA ILE A 64 -10.84 -7.25 1.44
C ILE A 64 -9.78 -8.02 2.21
N VAL A 65 -8.54 -7.57 2.08
CA VAL A 65 -7.38 -8.14 2.76
C VAL A 65 -6.87 -7.14 3.80
N ASP A 66 -6.76 -7.60 5.05
CA ASP A 66 -6.11 -6.83 6.12
C ASP A 66 -4.60 -6.92 5.92
N LEU A 67 -3.99 -5.83 5.47
CA LEU A 67 -2.58 -5.88 5.09
C LEU A 67 -1.64 -6.09 6.27
N PRO A 68 -1.83 -5.42 7.43
CA PRO A 68 -1.02 -5.74 8.60
C PRO A 68 -1.12 -7.21 9.00
N GLU A 69 -2.32 -7.76 9.03
CA GLU A 69 -2.51 -9.16 9.40
C GLU A 69 -1.89 -10.12 8.40
N PHE A 70 -1.94 -9.78 7.11
CA PHE A 70 -1.24 -10.54 6.08
C PHE A 70 0.26 -10.65 6.38
N PHE A 71 0.85 -9.60 6.95
CA PHE A 71 2.26 -9.57 7.34
C PHE A 71 2.52 -10.15 8.74
N GLY A 72 1.53 -10.78 9.35
CA GLY A 72 1.69 -11.37 10.69
C GLY A 72 1.63 -10.38 11.83
N LYS A 73 1.13 -9.17 11.57
CA LYS A 73 0.98 -8.13 12.58
C LYS A 73 -0.45 -8.09 13.10
N GLU A 74 -0.71 -7.25 14.10
CA GLU A 74 -2.05 -7.06 14.61
C GLU A 74 -3.01 -6.60 13.51
N PRO A 75 -4.22 -7.15 13.44
CA PRO A 75 -5.19 -6.68 12.45
C PRO A 75 -5.54 -5.21 12.64
N VAL A 76 -5.96 -4.57 11.57
CA VAL A 76 -6.40 -3.19 11.63
C VAL A 76 -7.58 -3.07 12.57
N ARG A 77 -7.48 -2.15 13.54
CA ARG A 77 -8.64 -1.74 14.32
C ARG A 77 -9.38 -0.70 13.50
N LEU A 78 -10.61 -1.03 13.11
CA LEU A 78 -11.42 -0.12 12.32
C LEU A 78 -11.74 1.14 13.12
N ASP A 79 -11.29 2.27 12.63
CA ASP A 79 -11.53 3.58 13.21
C ASP A 79 -11.72 4.61 12.09
N ASP A 80 -11.73 5.89 12.44
CA ASP A 80 -11.93 6.97 11.48
C ASP A 80 -10.74 7.21 10.56
N ARG A 81 -9.61 6.57 10.80
CA ARG A 81 -8.38 6.68 9.99
C ARG A 81 -8.19 5.53 9.02
N SER A 82 -8.72 4.34 9.37
CA SER A 82 -8.55 3.16 8.53
C SER A 82 -9.18 3.36 7.15
N ARG A 83 -8.52 2.80 6.12
CA ARG A 83 -8.95 2.98 4.73
C ARG A 83 -8.75 1.70 3.94
N LEU A 84 -9.54 1.57 2.88
CA LEU A 84 -9.28 0.57 1.85
C LEU A 84 -8.52 1.23 0.70
N LEU A 85 -7.51 0.52 0.21
CA LEU A 85 -6.81 0.84 -1.03
C LEU A 85 -7.27 -0.17 -2.08
N VAL A 86 -8.08 0.25 -3.03
CA VAL A 86 -8.54 -0.64 -4.10
C VAL A 86 -7.41 -0.77 -5.11
N LEU A 87 -6.96 -1.99 -5.35
CA LEU A 87 -5.84 -2.25 -6.24
C LEU A 87 -6.23 -2.03 -7.70
N ASN A 88 -5.38 -1.35 -8.44
CA ASN A 88 -5.55 -1.12 -9.87
C ASN A 88 -4.79 -2.18 -10.65
N ILE A 89 -5.28 -3.40 -10.60
CA ILE A 89 -4.65 -4.54 -11.28
C ILE A 89 -5.72 -5.23 -12.11
N PRO A 90 -5.55 -5.31 -13.45
CA PRO A 90 -6.54 -5.96 -14.30
C PRO A 90 -6.83 -7.39 -13.86
N GLY A 91 -8.11 -7.73 -13.79
CA GLY A 91 -8.56 -9.07 -13.42
C GLY A 91 -8.53 -9.37 -11.92
N LEU A 92 -8.14 -8.40 -11.09
CA LEU A 92 -8.08 -8.57 -9.66
C LEU A 92 -9.00 -7.56 -8.97
N ASN A 93 -10.06 -8.05 -8.31
CA ASN A 93 -10.98 -7.22 -7.54
C ASN A 93 -10.65 -7.37 -6.07
N THR A 94 -9.61 -6.69 -5.62
CA THR A 94 -9.11 -6.77 -4.26
C THR A 94 -8.78 -5.38 -3.74
N ALA A 95 -9.05 -5.15 -2.46
CA ALA A 95 -8.64 -3.95 -1.76
C ALA A 95 -7.88 -4.33 -0.49
N LEU A 96 -6.95 -3.49 -0.11
CA LEU A 96 -6.14 -3.66 1.09
C LEU A 96 -6.65 -2.74 2.18
N LEU A 97 -6.93 -3.31 3.34
CA LEU A 97 -7.27 -2.54 4.53
C LEU A 97 -5.97 -2.15 5.23
N VAL A 98 -5.79 -0.86 5.42
CA VAL A 98 -4.59 -0.29 6.03
C VAL A 98 -4.96 0.61 7.20
N ASN A 99 -4.01 0.90 8.07
CA ASN A 99 -4.28 1.66 9.29
C ASN A 99 -4.59 3.13 9.01
N GLU A 100 -3.95 3.70 7.99
CA GLU A 100 -4.10 5.12 7.70
C GLU A 100 -3.56 5.42 6.29
N VAL A 101 -4.14 6.41 5.63
CA VAL A 101 -3.61 6.96 4.38
C VAL A 101 -3.08 8.35 4.67
N ALA A 102 -1.81 8.56 4.32
CA ALA A 102 -1.12 9.82 4.56
C ALA A 102 -1.25 10.81 3.40
N GLY A 103 -1.98 10.44 2.35
CA GLY A 103 -2.17 11.28 1.18
C GLY A 103 -0.99 11.23 0.21
N LEU A 104 -0.96 12.18 -0.72
CA LEU A 104 0.11 12.26 -1.71
C LEU A 104 1.42 12.68 -1.06
N ARG A 105 2.48 11.97 -1.42
CA ARG A 105 3.84 12.27 -0.96
C ARG A 105 4.74 12.46 -2.16
N HIS A 106 5.58 13.49 -2.06
CA HIS A 106 6.52 13.86 -3.11
C HIS A 106 7.94 13.71 -2.56
N PHE A 107 8.79 13.04 -3.31
CA PHE A 107 10.18 12.84 -2.93
C PHE A 107 11.10 13.19 -4.08
N ASP A 108 12.26 13.78 -3.76
CA ASP A 108 13.33 13.92 -4.72
C ASP A 108 14.02 12.56 -4.88
N GLU A 109 14.38 12.22 -6.11
CA GLU A 109 15.11 10.96 -6.33
C GLU A 109 16.42 10.90 -5.55
N GLU A 110 17.01 12.05 -5.23
CA GLU A 110 18.19 12.12 -4.39
C GLU A 110 17.95 11.62 -2.97
N GLN A 111 16.71 11.60 -2.52
CA GLN A 111 16.32 11.10 -1.20
C GLN A 111 16.14 9.59 -1.20
N GLU A 112 16.23 8.95 -2.35
CA GLU A 112 16.02 7.52 -2.47
C GLU A 112 17.18 6.75 -1.87
N LYS A 113 16.84 5.81 -0.99
CA LYS A 113 17.77 4.82 -0.48
C LYS A 113 17.30 3.46 -0.97
N ARG A 114 18.15 2.78 -1.70
CA ARG A 114 17.82 1.45 -2.25
C ARG A 114 18.17 0.31 -1.30
N ASP A 115 19.04 0.57 -0.37
CA ASP A 115 19.51 -0.46 0.57
C ASP A 115 18.66 -0.45 1.84
N ILE A 116 17.80 -1.45 1.96
CA ILE A 116 16.96 -1.67 3.13
C ILE A 116 17.35 -2.98 3.83
N SER A 117 18.53 -3.51 3.53
CA SER A 117 18.95 -4.85 3.96
C SER A 117 19.11 -5.00 5.48
N GLY A 118 19.24 -3.90 6.21
CA GLY A 118 19.32 -3.95 7.67
C GLY A 118 17.98 -4.07 8.38
N LEU A 119 16.88 -4.04 7.64
CA LEU A 119 15.54 -4.09 8.20
C LEU A 119 14.98 -5.51 8.08
N ASP A 120 14.36 -5.98 9.16
CA ASP A 120 13.77 -7.31 9.20
C ASP A 120 12.26 -7.19 9.39
N ASP A 121 11.51 -7.20 8.28
CA ASP A 121 10.06 -7.10 8.31
C ASP A 121 9.48 -7.83 7.09
N PRO A 122 8.44 -8.68 7.29
CA PRO A 122 7.82 -9.42 6.18
C PRO A 122 7.34 -8.55 5.03
N ALA A 123 6.93 -7.31 5.30
CA ALA A 123 6.46 -6.39 4.27
C ALA A 123 7.55 -5.99 3.29
N LEU A 124 8.82 -6.09 3.69
CA LEU A 124 9.95 -5.63 2.87
C LEU A 124 10.18 -6.49 1.63
N VAL A 125 9.61 -7.69 1.58
CA VAL A 125 9.63 -8.53 0.37
C VAL A 125 9.01 -7.80 -0.81
N TYR A 126 8.06 -6.91 -0.55
CA TYR A 126 7.33 -6.15 -1.58
C TYR A 126 7.80 -4.71 -1.69
N VAL A 127 8.91 -4.37 -1.01
CA VAL A 127 9.47 -3.02 -1.00
C VAL A 127 10.68 -2.99 -1.91
N SER A 128 10.63 -2.16 -2.96
CA SER A 128 11.70 -2.08 -3.96
C SER A 128 12.84 -1.13 -3.57
N GLY A 129 12.58 -0.26 -2.62
CA GLY A 129 13.53 0.73 -2.15
C GLY A 129 12.86 1.62 -1.12
N ALA A 130 13.48 2.72 -0.76
CA ALA A 130 12.89 3.62 0.21
C ALA A 130 13.37 5.04 0.00
N PHE A 131 12.53 6.00 0.39
CA PHE A 131 12.93 7.41 0.50
C PHE A 131 13.10 7.76 1.97
N PHE A 132 14.10 8.54 2.27
CA PHE A 132 14.32 9.03 3.62
C PHE A 132 14.10 10.55 3.66
N ARG A 133 13.15 10.98 4.45
CA ARG A 133 12.81 12.39 4.53
C ARG A 133 12.32 12.73 5.94
N GLU A 134 12.85 13.82 6.50
CA GLU A 134 12.45 14.30 7.83
C GLU A 134 12.51 13.19 8.90
N ASN A 135 13.58 12.41 8.85
CA ASN A 135 13.81 11.28 9.77
C ASN A 135 12.81 10.14 9.64
N VAL A 136 12.04 10.11 8.57
CA VAL A 136 11.10 9.02 8.29
C VAL A 136 11.56 8.26 7.06
N LEU A 137 11.60 6.94 7.19
CA LEU A 137 11.90 6.05 6.08
C LEU A 137 10.58 5.60 5.45
N TRP A 138 10.36 5.99 4.19
CA TRP A 138 9.17 5.63 3.43
C TRP A 138 9.52 4.51 2.47
N GLY A 139 9.06 3.30 2.76
CA GLY A 139 9.29 2.15 1.88
C GLY A 139 8.43 2.23 0.63
N VAL A 140 9.04 2.04 -0.54
CA VAL A 140 8.29 2.03 -1.80
C VAL A 140 7.68 0.66 -1.99
N PHE A 141 6.38 0.58 -1.82
CA PHE A 141 5.63 -0.68 -1.85
C PHE A 141 5.10 -0.96 -3.25
N ASP A 142 5.38 -2.16 -3.76
CA ASP A 142 4.96 -2.60 -5.08
C ASP A 142 3.73 -3.49 -4.97
N MET A 143 2.57 -2.94 -5.34
CA MET A 143 1.31 -3.68 -5.30
C MET A 143 1.28 -4.82 -6.31
N ASN A 144 1.95 -4.68 -7.45
CA ASN A 144 2.01 -5.75 -8.44
C ASN A 144 2.79 -6.95 -7.90
N SER A 145 3.88 -6.69 -7.21
CA SER A 145 4.68 -7.74 -6.57
C SER A 145 3.86 -8.50 -5.52
N LEU A 146 3.08 -7.79 -4.72
CA LEU A 146 2.17 -8.41 -3.76
C LEU A 146 1.13 -9.28 -4.46
N ALA A 147 0.49 -8.74 -5.50
CA ALA A 147 -0.57 -9.45 -6.23
C ALA A 147 -0.07 -10.71 -6.93
N GLU A 148 1.20 -10.76 -7.32
CA GLU A 148 1.83 -11.91 -7.95
C GLU A 148 2.29 -12.96 -6.94
N SER A 149 2.30 -12.63 -5.66
CA SER A 149 2.75 -13.52 -4.60
C SER A 149 1.80 -14.72 -4.46
N ASP A 150 2.35 -15.92 -4.42
CA ASP A 150 1.57 -17.13 -4.22
C ASP A 150 0.85 -17.11 -2.86
N VAL A 151 1.50 -16.56 -1.84
CA VAL A 151 0.91 -16.45 -0.50
C VAL A 151 -0.33 -15.58 -0.54
N PHE A 152 -0.25 -14.44 -1.24
CA PHE A 152 -1.37 -13.52 -1.35
C PHE A 152 -2.54 -14.14 -2.14
N ARG A 153 -2.23 -14.92 -3.16
CA ARG A 153 -3.25 -15.58 -4.00
C ARG A 153 -3.88 -16.78 -3.29
N HIS A 154 -3.20 -17.38 -2.35
CA HIS A 154 -3.68 -18.57 -1.66
C HIS A 154 -4.55 -18.19 -0.46
N VAL A 155 -5.81 -17.89 -0.73
CA VAL A 155 -6.76 -17.35 0.26
C VAL A 155 -7.50 -18.41 1.03
N ALA A 156 -7.50 -19.66 0.59
CA ALA A 156 -8.19 -20.75 1.28
C ALA A 156 -7.32 -21.35 2.39
N VAL A 157 -7.96 -21.71 3.48
CA VAL A 157 -7.29 -22.40 4.60
C VAL A 157 -6.90 -23.81 4.19
#